data_65e2f074d631ebc460617680790485b4
#
_entry.id   65e2f074d631ebc460617680790485b4
#
_cell.length_a   1.000
_cell.length_b   1.000
_cell.length_c   1.000
_cell.angle_alpha   90.00
_cell.angle_beta   90.00
_cell.angle_gamma   90.00
#
_symmetry.space_group_name_H-M   'P 1'
#
loop_
_entity.id
_entity.type
_entity.pdbx_description
1 polymer ?
#
loop_
_entity_poly.entity_id
_entity_poly.type
_entity_poly.pdbx_seq_one_letter_code
_entity_poly.pdbx_strand_id
1 'polypeptide(L)'
;MNRITIAKIILLIVFFTVFKDNSFNYEIDKIYPKLLILRFNNKKYMNDELGKISYRYEGLSILDGHNFPASFIKKSDRIYELVKKNNIEYVIGIYDSESFLHEKLHAKYYFNKKYKQKIDKEWNNMKVSKKNKIITFLKNLGYSDKVLIDEYQAYKYSEKDNFFNLD
;
A
#
# COMPACT_ATOMS: atom_id res chain seq x y z
N MET A 1 -35.90 32.02 -0.81
CA MET A 1 -34.93 30.91 -0.66
C MET A 1 -35.67 29.64 -0.32
N ASN A 2 -35.55 28.63 -1.17
CA ASN A 2 -36.41 27.43 -1.10
C ASN A 2 -35.95 26.50 0.05
N ARG A 3 -36.89 26.02 0.89
CA ARG A 3 -36.62 25.12 2.02
C ARG A 3 -35.81 23.85 1.61
N ILE A 4 -35.93 23.42 0.35
CA ILE A 4 -35.19 22.30 -0.24
C ILE A 4 -33.68 22.61 -0.38
N THR A 5 -33.30 23.86 -0.62
CA THR A 5 -31.91 24.29 -0.75
C THR A 5 -31.18 24.27 0.60
N ILE A 6 -31.91 24.64 1.68
CA ILE A 6 -31.34 24.63 3.05
C ILE A 6 -31.13 23.20 3.53
N ALA A 7 -32.06 22.28 3.26
CA ALA A 7 -31.94 20.86 3.62
C ALA A 7 -30.77 20.17 2.88
N LYS A 8 -30.51 20.50 1.61
CA LYS A 8 -29.35 19.98 0.84
C LYS A 8 -28.03 20.53 1.35
N ILE A 9 -28.00 21.81 1.77
CA ILE A 9 -26.78 22.42 2.33
C ILE A 9 -26.46 21.82 3.71
N ILE A 10 -27.48 21.58 4.56
CA ILE A 10 -27.28 20.95 5.87
C ILE A 10 -26.85 19.49 5.72
N LEU A 11 -27.38 18.74 4.76
CA LEU A 11 -26.96 17.36 4.48
C LEU A 11 -25.52 17.28 3.96
N LEU A 12 -25.08 18.26 3.17
CA LEU A 12 -23.69 18.35 2.69
C LEU A 12 -22.69 18.68 3.81
N ILE A 13 -23.14 19.51 4.79
CA ILE A 13 -22.30 19.91 5.94
C ILE A 13 -22.17 18.75 6.96
N VAL A 14 -23.21 17.94 7.15
CA VAL A 14 -23.17 16.81 8.09
C VAL A 14 -22.27 15.67 7.59
N PHE A 15 -22.08 15.51 6.28
CA PHE A 15 -21.16 14.50 5.73
C PHE A 15 -19.68 14.85 5.91
N PHE A 16 -19.33 16.15 6.16
CA PHE A 16 -17.95 16.60 6.37
C PHE A 16 -17.51 16.64 7.84
N THR A 17 -18.40 16.39 8.80
CA THR A 17 -18.09 16.60 10.23
C THR A 17 -17.79 15.33 11.03
N VAL A 18 -17.79 14.13 10.46
CA VAL A 18 -17.64 12.86 11.21
C VAL A 18 -16.19 12.34 11.27
N PHE A 19 -15.27 12.87 10.45
CA PHE A 19 -13.85 12.49 10.51
C PHE A 19 -12.93 13.71 10.59
N LYS A 20 -13.05 14.46 11.68
CA LYS A 20 -12.11 15.53 12.01
C LYS A 20 -10.99 15.00 12.90
N ASP A 21 -10.29 14.00 12.40
CA ASP A 21 -8.98 13.62 12.91
C ASP A 21 -8.01 13.70 11.74
N ASN A 22 -7.30 14.85 11.67
CA ASN A 22 -6.49 15.27 10.50
C ASN A 22 -5.20 14.45 10.32
N SER A 23 -5.18 13.16 10.64
CA SER A 23 -3.97 12.35 10.57
C SER A 23 -3.65 11.88 9.17
N PHE A 24 -4.65 11.68 8.31
CA PHE A 24 -4.49 11.31 6.91
C PHE A 24 -5.67 11.72 6.04
N ASN A 25 -5.38 11.89 4.73
CA ASN A 25 -6.38 11.96 3.68
C ASN A 25 -6.45 10.61 2.96
N TYR A 26 -7.55 10.31 2.29
CA TYR A 26 -7.67 9.08 1.52
C TYR A 26 -8.32 9.31 0.17
N GLU A 27 -7.97 8.43 -0.78
CA GLU A 27 -8.59 8.35 -2.09
C GLU A 27 -8.75 6.88 -2.51
N ILE A 28 -9.76 6.59 -3.34
CA ILE A 28 -9.91 5.29 -4.00
C ILE A 28 -9.32 5.43 -5.40
N ASP A 29 -8.44 4.51 -5.77
CA ASP A 29 -7.73 4.55 -7.03
C ASP A 29 -8.68 4.37 -8.24
N LYS A 30 -8.47 5.17 -9.28
CA LYS A 30 -9.32 5.15 -10.48
C LYS A 30 -9.09 3.91 -11.36
N ILE A 31 -7.87 3.36 -11.35
CA ILE A 31 -7.51 2.19 -12.16
C ILE A 31 -7.87 0.90 -11.41
N TYR A 32 -7.69 0.90 -10.09
CA TYR A 32 -8.01 -0.23 -9.22
C TYR A 32 -9.07 0.22 -8.19
N PRO A 33 -10.37 0.14 -8.49
CA PRO A 33 -11.43 0.73 -7.66
C PRO A 33 -11.60 0.05 -6.28
N LYS A 34 -10.80 -0.98 -5.98
CA LYS A 34 -10.71 -1.64 -4.68
C LYS A 34 -9.37 -1.38 -3.97
N LEU A 35 -8.57 -0.45 -4.49
CA LEU A 35 -7.34 0.06 -3.87
C LEU A 35 -7.66 1.36 -3.13
N LEU A 36 -7.35 1.36 -1.83
CA LEU A 36 -7.39 2.54 -0.97
C LEU A 36 -5.98 3.11 -0.85
N ILE A 37 -5.83 4.40 -1.10
CA ILE A 37 -4.59 5.15 -0.92
C ILE A 37 -4.78 6.07 0.29
N LEU A 38 -3.94 5.90 1.31
CA LEU A 38 -3.90 6.73 2.50
C LEU A 38 -2.68 7.66 2.44
N ARG A 39 -2.90 8.97 2.54
CA ARG A 39 -1.85 9.98 2.53
C ARG A 39 -1.71 10.60 3.91
N PHE A 40 -0.58 10.36 4.54
CA PHE A 40 -0.28 10.85 5.88
C PHE A 40 0.55 12.14 5.85
N ASN A 41 0.41 12.96 6.88
CA ASN A 41 1.16 14.21 6.98
C ASN A 41 2.64 14.01 7.34
N ASN A 42 2.99 12.84 7.90
CA ASN A 42 4.37 12.48 8.20
C ASN A 42 4.53 10.96 8.42
N LYS A 43 5.78 10.50 8.32
CA LYS A 43 6.19 9.10 8.47
C LYS A 43 5.80 8.50 9.82
N LYS A 44 5.95 9.26 10.91
CA LYS A 44 5.64 8.75 12.26
C LYS A 44 4.17 8.37 12.39
N TYR A 45 3.25 9.26 11.99
CA TYR A 45 1.82 8.96 12.02
C TYR A 45 1.44 7.77 11.14
N MET A 46 2.04 7.67 9.96
CA MET A 46 1.82 6.53 9.07
C MET A 46 2.23 5.22 9.74
N ASN A 47 3.43 5.16 10.32
CA ASN A 47 3.92 3.94 11.00
C ASN A 47 3.13 3.62 12.29
N ASP A 48 2.72 4.63 13.07
CA ASP A 48 1.89 4.44 14.25
C ASP A 48 0.53 3.81 13.89
N GLU A 49 -0.04 4.22 12.75
CA GLU A 49 -1.35 3.76 12.29
C GLU A 49 -1.29 2.40 11.57
N LEU A 50 -0.37 2.25 10.63
CA LEU A 50 -0.33 1.10 9.71
C LEU A 50 0.70 0.03 10.09
N GLY A 51 1.70 0.36 10.90
CA GLY A 51 2.83 -0.53 11.17
C GLY A 51 2.43 -1.88 11.76
N LYS A 52 1.40 -1.95 12.63
CA LYS A 52 0.89 -3.22 13.17
C LYS A 52 0.25 -4.11 12.09
N ILE A 53 -0.33 -3.50 11.04
CA ILE A 53 -0.96 -4.22 9.93
C ILE A 53 0.13 -4.78 9.02
N SER A 54 1.11 -3.96 8.63
CA SER A 54 2.26 -4.37 7.84
C SER A 54 3.07 -5.47 8.55
N TYR A 55 3.30 -5.34 9.87
CA TYR A 55 3.97 -6.40 10.61
C TYR A 55 3.26 -7.77 10.50
N ARG A 56 1.91 -7.78 10.50
CA ARG A 56 1.15 -9.02 10.28
C ARG A 56 1.29 -9.59 8.86
N TYR A 57 1.51 -8.72 7.88
CA TYR A 57 1.62 -9.10 6.46
C TYR A 57 3.05 -9.50 6.08
N GLU A 58 4.01 -8.62 6.29
CA GLU A 58 5.38 -8.74 5.75
C GLU A 58 6.47 -8.86 6.82
N GLY A 59 6.14 -8.66 8.11
CA GLY A 59 7.08 -8.78 9.22
C GLY A 59 7.74 -7.46 9.63
N LEU A 60 7.45 -6.35 8.96
CA LEU A 60 8.01 -5.03 9.19
C LEU A 60 6.95 -4.03 9.65
N SER A 61 7.31 -3.11 10.58
CA SER A 61 6.38 -2.13 11.15
C SER A 61 6.82 -0.68 10.98
N ILE A 62 8.08 -0.44 10.60
CA ILE A 62 8.63 0.90 10.39
C ILE A 62 9.16 0.96 8.96
N LEU A 63 8.42 1.64 8.08
CA LEU A 63 8.63 1.66 6.65
C LEU A 63 8.53 3.08 6.10
N ASP A 64 9.00 3.29 4.87
CA ASP A 64 8.85 4.54 4.12
C ASP A 64 7.49 4.60 3.38
N GLY A 65 6.87 3.46 3.16
CA GLY A 65 5.51 3.29 2.69
C GLY A 65 4.93 1.99 3.24
N HIS A 66 3.64 1.81 3.17
CA HIS A 66 2.96 0.60 3.59
C HIS A 66 2.07 0.07 2.48
N ASN A 67 2.04 -1.24 2.33
CA ASN A 67 1.11 -1.93 1.46
C ASN A 67 0.65 -3.24 2.10
N PHE A 68 -0.60 -3.59 1.93
CA PHE A 68 -1.12 -4.88 2.41
C PHE A 68 -2.51 -5.19 1.86
N PRO A 69 -2.85 -6.49 1.72
CA PRO A 69 -4.23 -6.92 1.48
C PRO A 69 -5.14 -6.58 2.66
N ALA A 70 -6.38 -6.16 2.38
CA ALA A 70 -7.36 -5.81 3.39
C ALA A 70 -7.69 -6.96 4.37
N SER A 71 -7.41 -8.21 3.99
CA SER A 71 -7.57 -9.39 4.86
C SER A 71 -6.69 -9.37 6.12
N PHE A 72 -5.63 -8.56 6.15
CA PHE A 72 -4.76 -8.38 7.32
C PHE A 72 -5.27 -7.31 8.31
N ILE A 73 -6.33 -6.58 7.95
CA ILE A 73 -6.93 -5.54 8.79
C ILE A 73 -7.92 -6.19 9.76
N LYS A 74 -7.74 -5.90 11.05
CA LYS A 74 -8.62 -6.38 12.13
C LYS A 74 -9.65 -5.31 12.49
N LYS A 75 -10.75 -5.72 13.14
CA LYS A 75 -11.78 -4.79 13.66
C LYS A 75 -11.24 -3.71 14.60
N SER A 76 -10.13 -4.00 15.28
CA SER A 76 -9.46 -3.05 16.19
C SER A 76 -8.59 -2.03 15.46
N ASP A 77 -8.32 -2.21 14.17
CA ASP A 77 -7.51 -1.26 13.41
C ASP A 77 -8.40 -0.08 12.98
N ARG A 78 -7.89 1.13 13.12
CA ARG A 78 -8.65 2.37 12.91
C ARG A 78 -9.25 2.50 11.51
N ILE A 79 -8.57 1.98 10.51
CA ILE A 79 -9.02 2.01 9.10
C ILE A 79 -10.08 0.95 8.77
N TYR A 80 -10.43 0.04 9.70
CA TYR A 80 -11.32 -1.11 9.44
C TYR A 80 -12.66 -0.70 8.83
N GLU A 81 -13.35 0.27 9.46
CA GLU A 81 -14.68 0.69 8.97
C GLU A 81 -14.61 1.39 7.61
N LEU A 82 -13.55 2.16 7.35
CA LEU A 82 -13.30 2.78 6.05
C LEU A 82 -13.14 1.74 4.94
N VAL A 83 -12.30 0.73 5.20
CA VAL A 83 -12.02 -0.38 4.29
C VAL A 83 -13.28 -1.20 4.00
N LYS A 84 -14.02 -1.56 5.05
CA LYS A 84 -15.26 -2.35 4.95
C LYS A 84 -16.35 -1.60 4.18
N LYS A 85 -16.61 -0.33 4.53
CA LYS A 85 -17.63 0.50 3.89
C LYS A 85 -17.40 0.64 2.38
N ASN A 86 -16.16 0.72 1.94
CA ASN A 86 -15.81 0.93 0.54
C ASN A 86 -15.45 -0.37 -0.19
N ASN A 87 -15.63 -1.55 0.43
CA ASN A 87 -15.32 -2.86 -0.16
C ASN A 87 -13.90 -2.94 -0.72
N ILE A 88 -12.92 -2.43 0.05
CA ILE A 88 -11.50 -2.37 -0.33
C ILE A 88 -10.86 -3.75 -0.23
N GLU A 89 -10.00 -4.10 -1.18
CA GLU A 89 -9.23 -5.34 -1.18
C GLU A 89 -7.74 -5.13 -0.88
N TYR A 90 -7.22 -3.93 -1.17
CA TYR A 90 -5.81 -3.61 -0.95
C TYR A 90 -5.65 -2.17 -0.48
N VAL A 91 -4.66 -1.94 0.39
CA VAL A 91 -4.36 -0.62 0.95
C VAL A 91 -2.90 -0.29 0.71
N ILE A 92 -2.63 0.96 0.33
CA ILE A 92 -1.31 1.56 0.40
C ILE A 92 -1.34 2.80 1.28
N GLY A 93 -0.28 3.01 2.05
CA GLY A 93 -0.08 4.18 2.90
C GLY A 93 1.24 4.86 2.57
N ILE A 94 1.18 6.17 2.36
CA ILE A 94 2.35 7.00 2.04
C ILE A 94 2.32 8.30 2.83
N TYR A 95 3.48 8.92 3.04
CA TYR A 95 3.61 10.26 3.62
C TYR A 95 4.31 11.25 2.68
N ASP A 96 4.94 10.75 1.61
CA ASP A 96 5.61 11.53 0.58
C ASP A 96 5.29 11.01 -0.83
N SER A 97 5.83 11.65 -1.85
CA SER A 97 5.66 11.24 -3.24
C SER A 97 6.72 10.22 -3.71
N GLU A 98 7.82 10.06 -2.99
CA GLU A 98 8.94 9.20 -3.41
C GLU A 98 8.59 7.73 -3.25
N SER A 99 7.98 7.35 -2.12
CA SER A 99 7.51 5.99 -1.86
C SER A 99 6.30 5.59 -2.72
N PHE A 100 5.56 6.57 -3.29
CA PHE A 100 4.30 6.28 -3.98
C PHE A 100 4.43 5.33 -5.16
N LEU A 101 5.46 5.48 -5.99
CA LEU A 101 5.66 4.58 -7.13
C LEU A 101 5.91 3.15 -6.67
N HIS A 102 6.73 2.96 -5.65
CA HIS A 102 7.04 1.67 -5.05
C HIS A 102 5.75 0.98 -4.56
N GLU A 103 4.97 1.66 -3.74
CA GLU A 103 3.71 1.11 -3.19
C GLU A 103 2.67 0.83 -4.29
N LYS A 104 2.63 1.65 -5.33
CA LYS A 104 1.76 1.46 -6.49
C LYS A 104 2.11 0.19 -7.29
N LEU A 105 3.37 -0.20 -7.33
CA LEU A 105 3.82 -1.43 -7.98
C LEU A 105 3.35 -2.67 -7.23
N HIS A 106 3.30 -2.66 -5.90
CA HIS A 106 2.68 -3.72 -5.11
C HIS A 106 1.18 -3.88 -5.44
N ALA A 107 0.44 -2.77 -5.47
CA ALA A 107 -0.96 -2.80 -5.88
C ALA A 107 -1.13 -3.35 -7.31
N LYS A 108 -0.27 -2.97 -8.25
CA LYS A 108 -0.26 -3.51 -9.61
C LYS A 108 -0.01 -5.02 -9.63
N TYR A 109 0.94 -5.50 -8.83
CA TYR A 109 1.24 -6.93 -8.71
C TYR A 109 0.05 -7.70 -8.11
N TYR A 110 -0.65 -7.10 -7.17
CA TYR A 110 -1.86 -7.69 -6.57
C TYR A 110 -3.04 -7.77 -7.55
N PHE A 111 -3.39 -6.68 -8.24
CA PHE A 111 -4.60 -6.61 -9.05
C PHE A 111 -4.42 -7.07 -10.49
N ASN A 112 -3.23 -6.93 -11.09
CA ASN A 112 -3.01 -7.22 -12.50
C ASN A 112 -2.40 -8.61 -12.71
N LYS A 113 -3.26 -9.61 -12.95
CA LYS A 113 -2.84 -11.01 -13.16
C LYS A 113 -1.79 -11.17 -14.27
N LYS A 114 -1.90 -10.45 -15.39
CA LYS A 114 -0.92 -10.52 -16.48
C LYS A 114 0.45 -9.99 -16.06
N TYR A 115 0.44 -8.89 -15.32
CA TYR A 115 1.66 -8.32 -14.74
C TYR A 115 2.29 -9.28 -13.74
N LYS A 116 1.51 -9.81 -12.81
CA LYS A 116 1.97 -10.80 -11.85
C LYS A 116 2.61 -12.01 -12.54
N GLN A 117 1.94 -12.61 -13.51
CA GLN A 117 2.46 -13.76 -14.26
C GLN A 117 3.79 -13.43 -14.99
N LYS A 118 3.92 -12.22 -15.55
CA LYS A 118 5.18 -11.76 -16.14
C LYS A 118 6.31 -11.74 -15.12
N ILE A 119 6.06 -11.16 -13.93
CA ILE A 119 7.04 -11.06 -12.86
C ILE A 119 7.41 -12.45 -12.31
N ASP A 120 6.41 -13.29 -12.03
CA ASP A 120 6.63 -14.65 -11.53
C ASP A 120 7.48 -15.47 -12.53
N LYS A 121 7.23 -15.35 -13.84
CA LYS A 121 8.03 -15.99 -14.89
C LYS A 121 9.46 -15.45 -14.92
N GLU A 122 9.63 -14.15 -14.81
CA GLU A 122 10.96 -13.51 -14.75
C GLU A 122 11.76 -14.01 -13.55
N TRP A 123 11.14 -14.01 -12.36
CA TRP A 123 11.73 -14.53 -11.14
C TRP A 123 12.14 -16.01 -11.26
N ASN A 124 11.27 -16.86 -11.83
CA ASN A 124 11.51 -18.27 -11.98
C ASN A 124 12.63 -18.59 -12.97
N ASN A 125 12.77 -17.79 -14.03
CA ASN A 125 13.82 -17.95 -15.05
C ASN A 125 15.15 -17.29 -14.69
N MET A 126 15.23 -16.60 -13.55
CA MET A 126 16.44 -15.93 -13.11
C MET A 126 17.52 -16.94 -12.76
N LYS A 127 18.80 -16.63 -13.10
CA LYS A 127 19.95 -17.43 -12.69
C LYS A 127 19.98 -17.55 -11.15
N VAL A 128 20.23 -18.75 -10.64
CA VAL A 128 20.19 -19.05 -9.19
C VAL A 128 21.12 -18.12 -8.40
N SER A 129 22.33 -17.85 -8.90
CA SER A 129 23.29 -16.96 -8.25
C SER A 129 22.73 -15.54 -8.06
N LYS A 130 22.10 -14.99 -9.11
CA LYS A 130 21.45 -13.66 -9.08
C LYS A 130 20.27 -13.65 -8.13
N LYS A 131 19.40 -14.66 -8.21
CA LYS A 131 18.25 -14.80 -7.32
C LYS A 131 18.66 -14.83 -5.86
N ASN A 132 19.71 -15.62 -5.52
CA ASN A 132 20.20 -15.72 -4.15
C ASN A 132 20.74 -14.39 -3.62
N LYS A 133 21.44 -13.60 -4.45
CA LYS A 133 21.88 -12.25 -4.05
C LYS A 133 20.69 -11.34 -3.70
N ILE A 134 19.63 -11.36 -4.53
CA ILE A 134 18.39 -10.57 -4.28
C ILE A 134 17.72 -11.03 -3.00
N ILE A 135 17.54 -12.34 -2.81
CA ILE A 135 16.93 -12.91 -1.60
C ILE A 135 17.71 -12.48 -0.36
N THR A 136 19.05 -12.60 -0.40
CA THR A 136 19.91 -12.19 0.73
C THR A 136 19.73 -10.70 1.02
N PHE A 137 19.74 -9.85 -0.02
CA PHE A 137 19.54 -8.42 0.12
C PHE A 137 18.20 -8.10 0.81
N LEU A 138 17.08 -8.63 0.28
CA LEU A 138 15.75 -8.38 0.82
C LEU A 138 15.58 -8.93 2.25
N LYS A 139 16.15 -10.11 2.55
CA LYS A 139 16.16 -10.65 3.91
C LYS A 139 16.96 -9.81 4.89
N ASN A 140 18.08 -9.24 4.45
CA ASN A 140 18.85 -8.31 5.28
C ASN A 140 18.09 -7.02 5.59
N LEU A 141 17.14 -6.61 4.73
CA LEU A 141 16.19 -5.53 5.01
C LEU A 141 15.05 -5.97 5.97
N GLY A 142 14.92 -7.27 6.26
CA GLY A 142 13.92 -7.81 7.19
C GLY A 142 12.68 -8.40 6.54
N TYR A 143 12.59 -8.44 5.21
CA TYR A 143 11.43 -8.99 4.51
C TYR A 143 11.27 -10.51 4.69
N SER A 144 10.04 -10.96 4.87
CA SER A 144 9.70 -12.37 4.96
C SER A 144 9.72 -13.07 3.59
N ASP A 145 9.87 -14.40 3.57
CA ASP A 145 9.86 -15.19 2.31
C ASP A 145 8.58 -15.00 1.48
N LYS A 146 7.47 -14.63 2.13
CA LYS A 146 6.15 -14.48 1.49
C LYS A 146 6.06 -13.33 0.49
N VAL A 147 6.87 -12.29 0.69
CA VAL A 147 6.79 -11.04 -0.09
C VAL A 147 7.97 -10.83 -1.03
N LEU A 148 8.97 -11.72 -1.05
CA LEU A 148 10.23 -11.53 -1.79
C LEU A 148 10.06 -11.23 -3.28
N ILE A 149 9.12 -11.89 -3.97
CA ILE A 149 8.88 -11.67 -5.41
C ILE A 149 8.22 -10.31 -5.62
N ASP A 150 7.31 -9.95 -4.75
CA ASP A 150 6.60 -8.67 -4.78
C ASP A 150 7.57 -7.51 -4.49
N GLU A 151 8.41 -7.64 -3.46
CA GLU A 151 9.47 -6.68 -3.16
C GLU A 151 10.49 -6.56 -4.29
N TYR A 152 10.94 -7.70 -4.84
CA TYR A 152 11.85 -7.69 -5.98
C TYR A 152 11.33 -6.83 -7.13
N GLN A 153 10.08 -7.00 -7.53
CA GLN A 153 9.52 -6.24 -8.63
C GLN A 153 9.32 -4.76 -8.27
N ALA A 154 8.90 -4.46 -7.03
CA ALA A 154 8.71 -3.10 -6.58
C ALA A 154 10.05 -2.33 -6.63
N TYR A 155 11.09 -2.84 -5.99
CA TYR A 155 12.43 -2.23 -6.04
C TYR A 155 12.99 -2.14 -7.47
N LYS A 156 12.85 -3.20 -8.28
CA LYS A 156 13.37 -3.21 -9.64
C LYS A 156 12.80 -2.10 -10.52
N TYR A 157 11.54 -1.75 -10.34
CA TYR A 157 10.83 -0.82 -11.22
C TYR A 157 10.56 0.56 -10.60
N SER A 158 10.79 0.74 -9.29
CA SER A 158 10.72 2.05 -8.64
C SER A 158 12.09 2.72 -8.51
N GLU A 159 13.14 1.92 -8.30
CA GLU A 159 14.48 2.43 -8.07
C GLU A 159 15.24 2.64 -9.40
N LYS A 160 16.37 3.35 -9.32
CA LYS A 160 17.23 3.58 -10.47
C LYS A 160 17.79 2.26 -11.02
N ASP A 161 18.13 2.27 -12.30
CA ASP A 161 18.77 1.13 -12.98
C ASP A 161 19.93 0.55 -12.15
N ASN A 162 19.98 -0.78 -12.07
CA ASN A 162 20.96 -1.54 -11.30
C ASN A 162 20.84 -1.44 -9.76
N PHE A 163 19.66 -1.15 -9.21
CA PHE A 163 19.44 -1.09 -7.76
C PHE A 163 20.06 -2.30 -7.01
N PHE A 164 19.93 -3.49 -7.55
CA PHE A 164 20.47 -4.70 -6.91
C PHE A 164 21.97 -4.94 -7.16
N ASN A 165 22.68 -4.08 -7.94
CA ASN A 165 24.11 -4.23 -8.28
C ASN A 165 24.53 -5.69 -8.54
N LEU A 166 23.88 -6.32 -9.51
CA LEU A 166 23.92 -7.78 -9.72
C LEU A 166 24.84 -8.22 -10.88
N ASP A 167 25.75 -7.33 -11.30
CA ASP A 167 26.78 -7.65 -12.30
C ASP A 167 27.89 -8.53 -11.70
#